data_aa29e7a8f9cbfd78510432a6cf80fd1e
#
_entry.id   aa29e7a8f9cbfd78510432a6cf80fd1e
#
_cell.length_a   1.000
_cell.length_b   1.000
_cell.length_c   1.000
_cell.angle_alpha   90.00
_cell.angle_beta   90.00
_cell.angle_gamma   90.00
#
_symmetry.space_group_name_H-M   'P 1'
#
loop_
_entity.id
_entity.type
_entity.pdbx_description
1 polymer ?
#
loop_
_entity_poly.entity_id
_entity_poly.type
_entity_poly.pdbx_seq_one_letter_code
_entity_poly.pdbx_strand_id
1 'polypeptide(L)'
;MNESSPIRTDTARAYQPGEAPARDVRTRRFRPIRWLVILALLAGAGAIGHRWYEARTDKGTEPATAHRAGGRGGRHGGGDMAQAVGIATVTTGDMPVVLQGLGTVTPLATVTVKSQISGYLMAVKFREGQTVKVGDELALIDSRPYEALLAQYQGQLARDQALLQNSRLDLQRYQTLNRQDSISKQNVDTQAALVKQNEGTVAADQALVDQQKLNIAYTHITSPVDGRVGLRQVDQGNYVSAASTAIVVVTQLHPISVIFTLPEDDVARVMRQVRAGAKLAVRAYDRGDAHQIAVGSLDTVDNQIDTTTGTVKLRALFDNADEELFPNQFVNAKLTVDTVRGAALVPNSGLLQGTPGTYVYLLDGDSKVTVRPIKAGETDGTNTVVASGLKPGDRVVVDGTDRLKDGAEVRITDGAQPAGASGAVTGADDKPGGKPAAGPGGAAETAPPAAPEGRRRRRQQP
;
A
#
# COMPACT_ATOMS: atom_id res chain seq x y z
N MET A 1 -48.71 -56.29 -49.24
CA MET A 1 -48.79 -55.10 -50.08
C MET A 1 -48.00 -54.00 -49.43
N ASN A 2 -46.92 -53.70 -50.06
CA ASN A 2 -45.96 -52.63 -49.74
C ASN A 2 -46.60 -51.24 -49.80
N GLU A 3 -46.20 -50.35 -48.89
CA GLU A 3 -45.92 -48.99 -49.29
C GLU A 3 -44.98 -48.37 -48.25
N SER A 4 -43.74 -48.27 -48.65
CA SER A 4 -42.66 -47.58 -48.02
C SER A 4 -42.75 -46.08 -48.34
N SER A 5 -42.85 -45.23 -47.33
CA SER A 5 -42.65 -43.77 -47.43
C SER A 5 -41.20 -43.41 -47.17
N PRO A 6 -40.57 -42.51 -47.97
CA PRO A 6 -39.17 -42.22 -47.87
C PRO A 6 -38.88 -41.18 -46.74
N ILE A 7 -37.82 -41.47 -46.05
CA ILE A 7 -37.13 -40.57 -45.06
C ILE A 7 -36.56 -39.37 -45.82
N ARG A 8 -37.06 -38.16 -45.50
CA ARG A 8 -36.43 -36.90 -45.92
C ARG A 8 -35.13 -36.71 -45.12
N THR A 9 -34.02 -36.84 -45.80
CA THR A 9 -32.70 -36.37 -45.35
C THR A 9 -32.70 -34.84 -45.42
N ASP A 10 -32.76 -34.17 -44.28
CA ASP A 10 -32.50 -32.73 -44.16
C ASP A 10 -30.98 -32.51 -44.24
N THR A 11 -30.60 -31.88 -45.32
CA THR A 11 -29.21 -31.51 -45.64
C THR A 11 -28.67 -30.55 -44.58
N ALA A 12 -27.58 -30.96 -43.97
CA ALA A 12 -26.74 -30.15 -43.10
C ALA A 12 -26.35 -28.84 -43.82
N ARG A 13 -26.83 -27.73 -43.32
CA ARG A 13 -26.47 -26.37 -43.72
C ARG A 13 -25.07 -26.10 -43.17
N ALA A 14 -24.08 -26.14 -44.02
CA ALA A 14 -22.72 -25.78 -43.72
C ALA A 14 -22.67 -24.35 -43.17
N TYR A 15 -22.11 -24.20 -41.96
CA TYR A 15 -21.79 -22.92 -41.30
C TYR A 15 -20.69 -22.26 -42.14
N GLN A 16 -21.02 -21.17 -42.81
CA GLN A 16 -20.05 -20.26 -43.40
C GLN A 16 -19.60 -19.26 -42.30
N PRO A 17 -18.30 -19.13 -41.99
CA PRO A 17 -17.82 -18.10 -41.11
C PRO A 17 -18.02 -16.74 -41.78
N GLY A 18 -18.83 -15.87 -41.16
CA GLY A 18 -19.01 -14.48 -41.57
C GLY A 18 -17.68 -13.72 -41.58
N GLU A 19 -17.39 -13.09 -42.70
CA GLU A 19 -16.31 -12.14 -42.86
C GLU A 19 -16.42 -11.03 -41.82
N ALA A 20 -15.39 -10.89 -41.01
CA ALA A 20 -15.24 -9.75 -40.09
C ALA A 20 -15.07 -8.46 -40.94
N PRO A 21 -15.72 -7.35 -40.58
CA PRO A 21 -15.54 -6.09 -41.27
C PRO A 21 -14.09 -5.63 -41.16
N ALA A 22 -13.49 -5.36 -42.31
CA ALA A 22 -12.14 -4.82 -42.46
C ALA A 22 -12.02 -3.53 -41.60
N ARG A 23 -11.15 -3.56 -40.62
CA ARG A 23 -10.71 -2.37 -39.89
C ARG A 23 -9.93 -1.48 -40.88
N ASP A 24 -10.52 -0.37 -41.19
CA ASP A 24 -9.94 0.73 -41.93
C ASP A 24 -8.67 1.22 -41.20
N VAL A 25 -7.51 0.72 -41.61
CA VAL A 25 -6.20 1.20 -41.17
C VAL A 25 -5.99 2.53 -41.87
N ARG A 26 -6.46 3.63 -41.21
CA ARG A 26 -6.06 4.99 -41.58
C ARG A 26 -4.54 5.06 -41.48
N THR A 27 -3.86 4.89 -42.60
CA THR A 27 -2.46 5.23 -42.78
C THR A 27 -2.27 6.71 -42.49
N ARG A 28 -1.74 7.01 -41.29
CA ARG A 28 -1.26 8.37 -40.96
C ARG A 28 -0.18 8.70 -41.99
N ARG A 29 -0.54 9.54 -42.96
CA ARG A 29 0.42 10.16 -43.87
C ARG A 29 1.46 10.89 -43.02
N PHE A 30 2.65 10.31 -42.92
CA PHE A 30 3.82 10.97 -42.38
C PHE A 30 4.01 12.28 -43.15
N ARG A 31 3.89 13.40 -42.47
CA ARG A 31 4.23 14.74 -43.01
C ARG A 31 5.74 14.90 -42.84
N PRO A 32 6.55 14.70 -43.92
CA PRO A 32 8.01 14.80 -43.82
C PRO A 32 8.49 16.22 -43.49
N ILE A 33 7.63 17.20 -43.72
CA ILE A 33 7.91 18.63 -43.43
C ILE A 33 8.18 18.87 -41.92
N ARG A 34 7.53 18.14 -41.00
CA ARG A 34 7.77 18.31 -39.55
C ARG A 34 9.16 17.83 -39.15
N TRP A 35 9.65 16.76 -39.76
CA TRP A 35 11.00 16.26 -39.49
C TRP A 35 12.08 17.15 -40.06
N LEU A 36 11.86 17.80 -41.23
CA LEU A 36 12.78 18.78 -41.83
C LEU A 36 12.89 20.01 -40.95
N VAL A 37 11.80 20.50 -40.36
CA VAL A 37 11.83 21.64 -39.43
C VAL A 37 12.58 21.32 -38.14
N ILE A 38 12.40 20.10 -37.57
CA ILE A 38 13.13 19.68 -36.38
C ILE A 38 14.63 19.54 -36.68
N LEU A 39 15.01 19.01 -37.85
CA LEU A 39 16.40 18.88 -38.26
C LEU A 39 17.06 20.25 -38.50
N ALA A 40 16.34 21.22 -39.08
CA ALA A 40 16.82 22.58 -39.26
C ALA A 40 17.00 23.33 -37.93
N LEU A 41 16.11 23.12 -36.96
CA LEU A 41 16.24 23.68 -35.60
C LEU A 41 17.43 23.08 -34.82
N LEU A 42 17.67 21.77 -34.97
CA LEU A 42 18.83 21.10 -34.36
C LEU A 42 20.15 21.56 -34.99
N ALA A 43 20.20 21.73 -36.32
CA ALA A 43 21.37 22.25 -37.02
C ALA A 43 21.64 23.73 -36.62
N GLY A 44 20.58 24.55 -36.47
CA GLY A 44 20.71 25.92 -35.98
C GLY A 44 21.23 26.02 -34.56
N ALA A 45 20.72 25.17 -33.65
CA ALA A 45 21.18 25.13 -32.28
C ALA A 45 22.64 24.62 -32.18
N GLY A 46 23.03 23.65 -33.04
CA GLY A 46 24.42 23.18 -33.15
C GLY A 46 25.38 24.28 -33.61
N ALA A 47 24.99 25.06 -34.62
CA ALA A 47 25.80 26.17 -35.13
C ALA A 47 25.97 27.32 -34.11
N ILE A 48 24.91 27.61 -33.33
CA ILE A 48 24.97 28.60 -32.25
C ILE A 48 25.86 28.09 -31.10
N GLY A 49 25.75 26.80 -30.74
CA GLY A 49 26.60 26.17 -29.72
C GLY A 49 28.07 26.16 -30.11
N HIS A 50 28.39 25.88 -31.41
CA HIS A 50 29.75 25.87 -31.91
C HIS A 50 30.37 27.29 -31.90
N ARG A 51 29.62 28.31 -32.32
CA ARG A 51 30.11 29.71 -32.23
C ARG A 51 30.28 30.21 -30.81
N TRP A 52 29.47 29.70 -29.87
CA TRP A 52 29.62 30.05 -28.46
C TRP A 52 30.82 29.33 -27.82
N TYR A 53 31.12 28.12 -28.29
CA TYR A 53 32.33 27.37 -27.88
C TYR A 53 33.60 28.01 -28.42
N GLU A 54 33.68 28.43 -29.70
CA GLU A 54 34.82 29.14 -30.28
C GLU A 54 35.04 30.50 -29.63
N ALA A 55 33.98 31.26 -29.26
CA ALA A 55 34.08 32.54 -28.57
C ALA A 55 34.65 32.41 -27.13
N ARG A 56 34.68 31.20 -26.57
CA ARG A 56 35.23 30.92 -25.24
C ARG A 56 36.70 30.50 -25.25
N THR A 57 37.22 30.06 -26.40
CA THR A 57 38.61 29.62 -26.52
C THR A 57 39.58 30.73 -26.94
N ASP A 58 39.07 31.89 -27.33
CA ASP A 58 39.91 33.02 -27.82
C ASP A 58 40.05 34.14 -26.77
N LYS A 59 40.49 33.79 -25.54
CA LYS A 59 40.98 34.74 -24.57
C LYS A 59 42.26 34.26 -23.94
N GLY A 60 43.36 34.66 -24.51
CA GLY A 60 44.62 34.53 -23.76
C GLY A 60 45.88 34.39 -24.58
N THR A 61 46.29 35.44 -25.29
CA THR A 61 47.74 35.68 -25.52
C THR A 61 47.95 37.15 -25.94
N GLU A 62 48.14 38.01 -24.98
CA GLU A 62 48.86 39.28 -25.22
C GLU A 62 50.26 39.15 -24.66
N PRO A 63 51.32 39.58 -25.38
CA PRO A 63 52.72 39.49 -24.92
C PRO A 63 53.04 40.66 -24.00
N ALA A 64 53.38 40.36 -22.78
CA ALA A 64 53.88 41.31 -21.82
C ALA A 64 55.31 41.74 -22.14
N THR A 65 55.46 43.01 -22.41
CA THR A 65 56.72 43.72 -22.50
C THR A 65 57.44 43.72 -21.16
N ALA A 66 58.73 43.46 -21.25
CA ALA A 66 59.69 43.45 -20.15
C ALA A 66 59.77 44.77 -19.44
N HIS A 67 59.62 44.80 -18.14
CA HIS A 67 60.35 45.75 -17.25
C HIS A 67 61.18 44.99 -16.21
N ARG A 68 62.46 45.19 -16.39
CA ARG A 68 63.51 44.75 -15.57
C ARG A 68 63.67 45.73 -14.40
N ALA A 69 63.38 45.30 -13.19
CA ALA A 69 64.00 45.97 -11.99
C ALA A 69 64.17 44.93 -10.89
N GLY A 70 65.36 44.87 -10.40
CA GLY A 70 65.83 43.88 -9.46
C GLY A 70 65.27 44.05 -8.05
N GLY A 71 65.34 42.99 -7.30
CA GLY A 71 64.99 42.93 -5.89
C GLY A 71 65.22 41.55 -5.32
N ARG A 72 66.41 41.34 -4.82
CA ARG A 72 66.87 40.44 -3.74
C ARG A 72 65.83 39.50 -3.09
N GLY A 73 66.11 38.21 -3.15
CA GLY A 73 66.30 37.31 -2.02
C GLY A 73 65.12 37.18 -1.01
N GLY A 74 64.38 36.14 -1.16
CA GLY A 74 63.58 35.53 -0.12
C GLY A 74 63.51 34.06 -0.37
N ARG A 75 64.43 33.26 0.14
CA ARG A 75 64.22 31.83 0.37
C ARG A 75 63.06 31.69 1.33
N HIS A 76 61.81 31.52 0.83
CA HIS A 76 60.79 30.94 1.62
C HIS A 76 61.03 29.43 1.58
N GLY A 77 61.64 28.93 2.62
CA GLY A 77 61.57 27.54 3.01
C GLY A 77 60.10 27.18 3.08
N GLY A 78 59.64 26.25 2.20
CA GLY A 78 58.35 25.58 2.36
C GLY A 78 58.46 24.76 3.65
N GLY A 79 58.14 25.39 4.77
CA GLY A 79 57.82 24.68 5.98
C GLY A 79 56.49 23.98 5.65
N ASP A 80 56.47 22.68 5.71
CA ASP A 80 55.26 21.87 5.74
C ASP A 80 54.38 22.42 6.87
N MET A 81 53.48 23.34 6.52
CA MET A 81 52.50 23.81 7.51
C MET A 81 51.59 22.64 7.82
N ALA A 82 51.70 22.12 9.06
CA ALA A 82 50.84 21.05 9.55
C ALA A 82 49.38 21.37 9.20
N GLN A 83 48.78 20.53 8.35
CA GLN A 83 47.43 20.70 7.88
C GLN A 83 46.44 20.54 9.03
N ALA A 84 45.48 21.46 9.15
CA ALA A 84 44.41 21.38 10.12
C ALA A 84 43.44 20.27 9.73
N VAL A 85 43.15 19.33 10.63
CA VAL A 85 42.27 18.18 10.39
C VAL A 85 41.28 18.02 11.53
N GLY A 86 40.05 17.62 11.16
CA GLY A 86 39.03 17.12 12.09
C GLY A 86 39.22 15.63 12.32
N ILE A 87 39.10 15.19 13.57
CA ILE A 87 39.22 13.77 13.93
C ILE A 87 37.96 13.22 14.55
N ALA A 88 37.71 11.92 14.35
CA ALA A 88 36.71 11.15 15.07
C ALA A 88 37.37 9.90 15.68
N THR A 89 36.85 9.47 16.82
CA THR A 89 37.31 8.25 17.47
C THR A 89 36.43 7.09 17.00
N VAL A 90 37.06 5.97 16.66
CA VAL A 90 36.34 4.71 16.34
C VAL A 90 35.63 4.21 17.58
N THR A 91 34.29 4.16 17.51
CA THR A 91 33.46 3.72 18.62
C THR A 91 33.02 2.27 18.41
N THR A 92 32.68 1.59 19.51
CA THR A 92 32.02 0.27 19.43
C THR A 92 30.54 0.48 19.57
N GLY A 93 29.76 -0.12 18.65
CA GLY A 93 28.31 -0.03 18.70
C GLY A 93 27.64 -1.13 17.91
N ASP A 94 26.32 -1.20 18.06
CA ASP A 94 25.48 -2.11 17.31
C ASP A 94 24.96 -1.41 16.06
N MET A 95 25.19 -2.01 14.90
CA MET A 95 24.77 -1.48 13.60
C MET A 95 23.61 -2.31 13.05
N PRO A 96 22.39 -1.77 12.96
CA PRO A 96 21.31 -2.45 12.31
C PRO A 96 21.52 -2.51 10.79
N VAL A 97 21.36 -3.68 10.23
CA VAL A 97 21.36 -3.88 8.77
C VAL A 97 19.97 -3.65 8.25
N VAL A 98 19.78 -2.54 7.56
CA VAL A 98 18.48 -2.10 7.08
C VAL A 98 18.44 -2.16 5.56
N LEU A 99 17.47 -2.90 5.04
CA LEU A 99 17.14 -2.91 3.61
C LEU A 99 15.97 -1.96 3.37
N GLN A 100 16.09 -1.15 2.32
CA GLN A 100 15.10 -0.13 1.99
C GLN A 100 14.40 -0.51 0.69
N GLY A 101 13.09 -0.31 0.65
CA GLY A 101 12.28 -0.52 -0.54
C GLY A 101 11.09 0.43 -0.60
N LEU A 102 10.75 0.87 -1.81
CA LEU A 102 9.52 1.62 -2.00
C LEU A 102 8.33 0.66 -1.89
N GLY A 103 7.35 1.02 -1.06
CA GLY A 103 6.17 0.24 -0.81
C GLY A 103 4.88 1.00 -1.11
N THR A 104 3.81 0.23 -1.26
CA THR A 104 2.45 0.74 -1.36
C THR A 104 1.62 0.13 -0.25
N VAL A 105 0.88 0.97 0.44
CA VAL A 105 -0.08 0.55 1.47
C VAL A 105 -1.25 -0.16 0.80
N THR A 106 -1.50 -1.40 1.19
CA THR A 106 -2.52 -2.24 0.60
C THR A 106 -3.41 -2.83 1.69
N PRO A 107 -4.72 -2.60 1.65
CA PRO A 107 -5.64 -3.24 2.60
C PRO A 107 -5.56 -4.76 2.51
N LEU A 108 -5.82 -5.45 3.62
CA LEU A 108 -5.92 -6.92 3.61
C LEU A 108 -7.16 -7.40 2.87
N ALA A 109 -8.26 -6.67 2.99
CA ALA A 109 -9.48 -6.94 2.27
C ALA A 109 -10.11 -5.63 1.76
N THR A 110 -10.53 -5.65 0.50
CA THR A 110 -11.37 -4.61 -0.10
C THR A 110 -12.52 -5.30 -0.79
N VAL A 111 -13.73 -5.14 -0.26
CA VAL A 111 -14.92 -5.82 -0.74
C VAL A 111 -15.89 -4.82 -1.32
N THR A 112 -16.23 -5.01 -2.59
CA THR A 112 -17.33 -4.29 -3.21
C THR A 112 -18.63 -4.99 -2.85
N VAL A 113 -19.41 -4.39 -1.96
CA VAL A 113 -20.71 -4.91 -1.53
C VAL A 113 -21.71 -4.71 -2.66
N LYS A 114 -22.29 -5.84 -3.11
CA LYS A 114 -23.32 -5.86 -4.17
C LYS A 114 -24.57 -6.54 -3.65
N SER A 115 -25.71 -6.19 -4.26
CA SER A 115 -26.96 -6.93 -4.01
C SER A 115 -26.90 -8.33 -4.63
N GLN A 116 -27.42 -9.34 -3.92
CA GLN A 116 -27.62 -10.69 -4.43
C GLN A 116 -28.97 -10.86 -5.13
N ILE A 117 -29.91 -9.94 -4.89
CA ILE A 117 -31.26 -9.92 -5.49
C ILE A 117 -31.53 -8.57 -6.14
N SER A 118 -32.54 -8.53 -7.01
CA SER A 118 -32.94 -7.29 -7.67
C SER A 118 -34.13 -6.65 -6.97
N GLY A 119 -34.17 -5.32 -6.90
CA GLY A 119 -35.29 -4.58 -6.29
C GLY A 119 -34.98 -3.12 -6.08
N TYR A 120 -35.95 -2.39 -5.53
CA TYR A 120 -35.73 -0.98 -5.17
C TYR A 120 -35.00 -0.86 -3.83
N LEU A 121 -34.03 0.03 -3.76
CA LEU A 121 -33.29 0.34 -2.55
C LEU A 121 -34.16 1.21 -1.63
N MET A 122 -34.66 0.64 -0.56
CA MET A 122 -35.58 1.31 0.37
C MET A 122 -34.87 2.20 1.37
N ALA A 123 -33.69 1.79 1.83
CA ALA A 123 -32.92 2.56 2.80
C ALA A 123 -31.42 2.25 2.66
N VAL A 124 -30.59 3.27 2.93
CA VAL A 124 -29.15 3.17 3.16
C VAL A 124 -28.94 3.45 4.65
N LYS A 125 -28.36 2.48 5.37
CA LYS A 125 -28.23 2.51 6.85
C LYS A 125 -26.84 2.86 7.34
N PHE A 126 -25.91 3.18 6.46
CA PHE A 126 -24.55 3.62 6.81
C PHE A 126 -24.31 5.08 6.48
N ARG A 127 -23.32 5.67 7.11
CA ARG A 127 -22.72 6.95 6.70
C ARG A 127 -21.42 6.71 5.97
N GLU A 128 -21.15 7.51 4.94
CA GLU A 128 -19.88 7.47 4.21
C GLU A 128 -18.71 7.74 5.16
N GLY A 129 -17.67 6.92 5.06
CA GLY A 129 -16.52 6.98 5.96
C GLY A 129 -16.72 6.34 7.34
N GLN A 130 -17.89 5.76 7.63
CA GLN A 130 -18.16 5.06 8.89
C GLN A 130 -17.39 3.74 8.97
N THR A 131 -16.92 3.38 10.15
CA THR A 131 -16.40 2.04 10.44
C THR A 131 -17.56 1.11 10.75
N VAL A 132 -17.58 -0.07 10.11
CA VAL A 132 -18.60 -1.11 10.25
C VAL A 132 -17.96 -2.45 10.59
N LYS A 133 -18.75 -3.32 11.21
CA LYS A 133 -18.35 -4.70 11.53
C LYS A 133 -19.02 -5.69 10.60
N VAL A 134 -18.48 -6.90 10.55
CA VAL A 134 -19.13 -8.04 9.87
C VAL A 134 -20.55 -8.21 10.39
N GLY A 135 -21.52 -8.27 9.47
CA GLY A 135 -22.94 -8.43 9.78
C GLY A 135 -23.72 -7.13 9.97
N ASP A 136 -23.05 -5.97 10.08
CA ASP A 136 -23.75 -4.68 10.15
C ASP A 136 -24.58 -4.45 8.89
N GLU A 137 -25.83 -4.03 9.06
CA GLU A 137 -26.74 -3.78 7.94
C GLU A 137 -26.40 -2.46 7.25
N LEU A 138 -26.05 -2.57 5.97
CA LEU A 138 -25.68 -1.44 5.14
C LEU A 138 -26.85 -0.87 4.35
N ALA A 139 -27.71 -1.74 3.84
CA ALA A 139 -28.81 -1.30 3.00
C ALA A 139 -29.98 -2.30 3.04
N LEU A 140 -31.17 -1.80 2.72
CA LEU A 140 -32.39 -2.58 2.66
C LEU A 140 -33.02 -2.48 1.28
N ILE A 141 -33.30 -3.61 0.67
CA ILE A 141 -34.08 -3.75 -0.57
C ILE A 141 -35.54 -4.01 -0.23
N ASP A 142 -36.46 -3.64 -1.10
CA ASP A 142 -37.89 -3.92 -0.95
C ASP A 142 -38.18 -5.43 -0.86
N SER A 143 -38.55 -5.90 0.33
CA SER A 143 -38.83 -7.30 0.62
C SER A 143 -40.25 -7.73 0.22
N ARG A 144 -41.17 -6.78 0.04
CA ARG A 144 -42.62 -7.07 -0.19
C ARG A 144 -42.92 -8.04 -1.33
N PRO A 145 -42.24 -7.95 -2.51
CA PRO A 145 -42.49 -8.94 -3.57
C PRO A 145 -42.07 -10.35 -3.17
N TYR A 146 -40.98 -10.48 -2.42
CA TYR A 146 -40.45 -11.76 -1.94
C TYR A 146 -41.31 -12.35 -0.83
N GLU A 147 -41.85 -11.51 0.07
CA GLU A 147 -42.81 -11.90 1.14
C GLU A 147 -44.11 -12.40 0.55
N ALA A 148 -44.63 -11.75 -0.50
CA ALA A 148 -45.83 -12.21 -1.19
C ALA A 148 -45.63 -13.58 -1.84
N LEU A 149 -44.48 -13.83 -2.48
CA LEU A 149 -44.13 -15.14 -3.03
C LEU A 149 -43.95 -16.19 -1.93
N LEU A 150 -43.34 -15.83 -0.81
CA LEU A 150 -43.21 -16.72 0.35
C LEU A 150 -44.60 -17.18 0.84
N ALA A 151 -45.52 -16.23 1.02
CA ALA A 151 -46.89 -16.55 1.45
C ALA A 151 -47.62 -17.48 0.44
N GLN A 152 -47.43 -17.28 -0.86
CA GLN A 152 -47.96 -18.16 -1.90
C GLN A 152 -47.40 -19.59 -1.76
N TYR A 153 -46.08 -19.78 -1.65
CA TYR A 153 -45.49 -21.12 -1.52
C TYR A 153 -45.82 -21.78 -0.19
N GLN A 154 -45.94 -21.01 0.89
CA GLN A 154 -46.44 -21.55 2.17
C GLN A 154 -47.86 -22.08 2.07
N GLY A 155 -48.74 -21.37 1.36
CA GLY A 155 -50.10 -21.85 1.09
C GLY A 155 -50.13 -23.14 0.26
N GLN A 156 -49.24 -23.25 -0.74
CA GLN A 156 -49.10 -24.47 -1.53
C GLN A 156 -48.58 -25.64 -0.68
N LEU A 157 -47.54 -25.43 0.08
CA LEU A 157 -46.98 -26.42 1.01
C LEU A 157 -48.03 -26.92 1.99
N ALA A 158 -48.83 -26.02 2.58
CA ALA A 158 -49.89 -26.41 3.52
C ALA A 158 -50.97 -27.30 2.87
N ARG A 159 -51.37 -27.00 1.60
CA ARG A 159 -52.30 -27.82 0.82
C ARG A 159 -51.72 -29.22 0.60
N ASP A 160 -50.47 -29.33 0.16
CA ASP A 160 -49.87 -30.59 -0.23
C ASP A 160 -49.46 -31.44 1.00
N GLN A 161 -49.17 -30.80 2.14
CA GLN A 161 -49.08 -31.48 3.45
C GLN A 161 -50.39 -32.11 3.86
N ALA A 162 -51.56 -31.43 3.65
CA ALA A 162 -52.86 -31.98 3.94
C ALA A 162 -53.18 -33.18 3.03
N LEU A 163 -52.83 -33.14 1.72
CA LEU A 163 -52.96 -34.27 0.80
C LEU A 163 -52.08 -35.45 1.23
N LEU A 164 -50.86 -35.22 1.64
CA LEU A 164 -49.96 -36.25 2.17
C LEU A 164 -50.55 -36.91 3.43
N GLN A 165 -51.06 -36.10 4.36
CA GLN A 165 -51.70 -36.61 5.57
C GLN A 165 -52.90 -37.49 5.24
N ASN A 166 -53.73 -37.08 4.29
CA ASN A 166 -54.90 -37.86 3.82
C ASN A 166 -54.44 -39.21 3.20
N SER A 167 -53.44 -39.17 2.32
CA SER A 167 -52.87 -40.37 1.68
C SER A 167 -52.29 -41.34 2.71
N ARG A 168 -51.68 -40.85 3.77
CA ARG A 168 -51.15 -41.66 4.88
C ARG A 168 -52.27 -42.34 5.69
N LEU A 169 -53.34 -41.60 5.97
CA LEU A 169 -54.53 -42.17 6.65
C LEU A 169 -55.18 -43.27 5.82
N ASP A 170 -55.30 -43.05 4.50
CA ASP A 170 -55.86 -44.06 3.60
C ASP A 170 -54.93 -45.30 3.51
N LEU A 171 -53.62 -45.10 3.46
CA LEU A 171 -52.67 -46.21 3.51
C LEU A 171 -52.83 -47.05 4.80
N GLN A 172 -52.98 -46.41 5.95
CA GLN A 172 -53.26 -47.09 7.21
C GLN A 172 -54.55 -47.92 7.16
N ARG A 173 -55.65 -47.36 6.60
CA ARG A 173 -56.88 -48.07 6.41
C ARG A 173 -56.73 -49.28 5.48
N TYR A 174 -56.09 -49.12 4.34
CA TYR A 174 -55.79 -50.19 3.40
C TYR A 174 -54.93 -51.29 4.00
N GLN A 175 -53.91 -50.94 4.75
CA GLN A 175 -53.08 -51.92 5.47
C GLN A 175 -53.90 -52.73 6.50
N THR A 176 -54.86 -52.08 7.16
CA THR A 176 -55.72 -52.76 8.13
C THR A 176 -56.76 -53.72 7.42
N LEU A 177 -57.33 -53.26 6.32
CA LEU A 177 -58.25 -54.06 5.50
C LEU A 177 -57.57 -55.27 4.83
N ASN A 178 -56.29 -55.07 4.40
CA ASN A 178 -55.53 -56.19 3.82
C ASN A 178 -55.13 -57.23 4.87
N ARG A 179 -54.90 -56.87 6.11
CA ARG A 179 -54.70 -57.83 7.23
C ARG A 179 -55.98 -58.65 7.55
N GLN A 180 -57.15 -58.16 7.13
CA GLN A 180 -58.46 -58.80 7.25
C GLN A 180 -58.82 -59.51 5.97
N ASP A 181 -57.90 -59.66 5.00
CA ASP A 181 -58.15 -60.27 3.67
C ASP A 181 -59.30 -59.59 2.87
N SER A 182 -59.64 -58.32 3.19
CA SER A 182 -60.73 -57.59 2.60
C SER A 182 -60.34 -56.81 1.34
N ILE A 183 -59.05 -56.61 1.06
CA ILE A 183 -58.57 -55.94 -0.17
C ILE A 183 -57.29 -56.62 -0.69
N SER A 184 -56.99 -56.36 -1.98
CA SER A 184 -55.80 -56.91 -2.63
C SER A 184 -54.49 -56.14 -2.15
N LYS A 185 -53.40 -56.88 -2.10
CA LYS A 185 -52.04 -56.28 -1.84
C LYS A 185 -51.72 -55.19 -2.84
N GLN A 186 -52.11 -55.29 -4.10
CA GLN A 186 -51.94 -54.27 -5.15
C GLN A 186 -52.49 -52.88 -4.74
N ASN A 187 -53.64 -52.85 -4.07
CA ASN A 187 -54.23 -51.60 -3.60
C ASN A 187 -53.38 -50.94 -2.52
N VAL A 188 -52.80 -51.73 -1.61
CA VAL A 188 -51.89 -51.21 -0.59
C VAL A 188 -50.58 -50.68 -1.22
N ASP A 189 -50.03 -51.42 -2.19
CA ASP A 189 -48.77 -51.00 -2.88
C ASP A 189 -49.00 -49.72 -3.70
N THR A 190 -50.18 -49.59 -4.36
CA THR A 190 -50.55 -48.37 -5.08
C THR A 190 -50.69 -47.18 -4.14
N GLN A 191 -51.34 -47.34 -2.99
CA GLN A 191 -51.50 -46.28 -2.02
C GLN A 191 -50.16 -45.92 -1.35
N ALA A 192 -49.27 -46.89 -1.12
CA ALA A 192 -47.92 -46.63 -0.62
C ALA A 192 -47.10 -45.83 -1.63
N ALA A 193 -47.25 -46.11 -2.93
CA ALA A 193 -46.62 -45.32 -3.99
C ALA A 193 -47.15 -43.88 -4.03
N LEU A 194 -48.46 -43.68 -3.84
CA LEU A 194 -49.08 -42.36 -3.77
C LEU A 194 -48.56 -41.54 -2.56
N VAL A 195 -48.42 -42.19 -1.39
CA VAL A 195 -47.80 -41.54 -0.22
C VAL A 195 -46.41 -41.06 -0.55
N LYS A 196 -45.56 -41.90 -1.18
CA LYS A 196 -44.20 -41.51 -1.58
C LYS A 196 -44.20 -40.35 -2.59
N GLN A 197 -45.12 -40.35 -3.53
CA GLN A 197 -45.28 -39.25 -4.48
C GLN A 197 -45.62 -37.94 -3.76
N ASN A 198 -46.57 -37.96 -2.84
CA ASN A 198 -46.96 -36.78 -2.07
C ASN A 198 -45.83 -36.32 -1.12
N GLU A 199 -45.05 -37.25 -0.55
CA GLU A 199 -43.83 -36.91 0.21
C GLU A 199 -42.82 -36.15 -0.65
N GLY A 200 -42.59 -36.58 -1.88
CA GLY A 200 -41.74 -35.88 -2.85
C GLY A 200 -42.24 -34.49 -3.17
N THR A 201 -43.57 -34.31 -3.35
CA THR A 201 -44.19 -33.02 -3.62
C THR A 201 -44.00 -32.06 -2.43
N VAL A 202 -44.31 -32.51 -1.23
CA VAL A 202 -44.09 -31.71 0.01
C VAL A 202 -42.64 -31.30 0.17
N ALA A 203 -41.69 -32.21 -0.10
CA ALA A 203 -40.28 -31.88 -0.04
C ALA A 203 -39.87 -30.81 -1.07
N ALA A 204 -40.40 -30.86 -2.28
CA ALA A 204 -40.17 -29.85 -3.31
C ALA A 204 -40.78 -28.48 -2.93
N ASP A 205 -41.99 -28.44 -2.40
CA ASP A 205 -42.60 -27.20 -1.93
C ASP A 205 -41.86 -26.59 -0.74
N GLN A 206 -41.39 -27.43 0.19
CA GLN A 206 -40.57 -26.96 1.30
C GLN A 206 -39.29 -26.28 0.80
N ALA A 207 -38.61 -26.84 -0.22
CA ALA A 207 -37.45 -26.26 -0.82
C ALA A 207 -37.72 -24.86 -1.46
N LEU A 208 -38.90 -24.69 -2.09
CA LEU A 208 -39.35 -23.39 -2.61
C LEU A 208 -39.58 -22.35 -1.51
N VAL A 209 -40.18 -22.77 -0.39
CA VAL A 209 -40.36 -21.92 0.79
C VAL A 209 -39.02 -21.49 1.33
N ASP A 210 -38.05 -22.41 1.47
CA ASP A 210 -36.73 -22.11 2.01
C ASP A 210 -35.89 -21.22 1.08
N GLN A 211 -36.04 -21.38 -0.24
CA GLN A 211 -35.47 -20.49 -1.24
C GLN A 211 -36.01 -19.06 -1.08
N GLN A 212 -37.33 -18.88 -0.85
CA GLN A 212 -37.87 -17.53 -0.68
C GLN A 212 -37.47 -16.89 0.65
N LYS A 213 -37.34 -17.66 1.72
CA LYS A 213 -36.75 -17.17 2.98
C LYS A 213 -35.35 -16.67 2.78
N LEU A 214 -34.53 -17.39 2.00
CA LEU A 214 -33.17 -16.96 1.66
C LEU A 214 -33.19 -15.67 0.83
N ASN A 215 -34.09 -15.54 -0.15
CA ASN A 215 -34.24 -14.32 -0.93
C ASN A 215 -34.61 -13.12 -0.02
N ILE A 216 -35.50 -13.33 0.96
CA ILE A 216 -35.84 -12.28 1.95
C ILE A 216 -34.61 -11.93 2.81
N ALA A 217 -33.81 -12.90 3.24
CA ALA A 217 -32.58 -12.60 3.95
C ALA A 217 -31.62 -11.76 3.11
N TYR A 218 -31.55 -11.97 1.81
CA TYR A 218 -30.72 -11.17 0.89
C TYR A 218 -31.26 -9.75 0.64
N THR A 219 -32.50 -9.41 1.07
CA THR A 219 -32.98 -8.03 1.05
C THR A 219 -32.22 -7.15 2.05
N HIS A 220 -31.71 -7.74 3.14
CA HIS A 220 -30.85 -7.10 4.12
C HIS A 220 -29.40 -7.23 3.68
N ILE A 221 -28.85 -6.16 3.16
CA ILE A 221 -27.46 -6.15 2.69
C ILE A 221 -26.54 -5.81 3.86
N THR A 222 -25.67 -6.76 4.22
CA THR A 222 -24.78 -6.65 5.38
C THR A 222 -23.30 -6.56 4.94
N SER A 223 -22.45 -6.04 5.83
CA SER A 223 -21.02 -6.00 5.59
C SER A 223 -20.41 -7.41 5.74
N PRO A 224 -19.65 -7.90 4.74
CA PRO A 224 -18.97 -9.18 4.81
C PRO A 224 -17.63 -9.12 5.56
N VAL A 225 -17.09 -7.92 5.83
CA VAL A 225 -15.80 -7.70 6.48
C VAL A 225 -15.90 -6.53 7.45
N ASP A 226 -15.02 -6.53 8.45
CA ASP A 226 -14.78 -5.36 9.28
C ASP A 226 -14.00 -4.32 8.48
N GLY A 227 -14.36 -3.04 8.56
CA GLY A 227 -13.64 -2.02 7.85
C GLY A 227 -14.36 -0.69 7.74
N ARG A 228 -13.80 0.20 6.95
CA ARG A 228 -14.36 1.52 6.68
C ARG A 228 -15.15 1.52 5.39
N VAL A 229 -16.35 2.06 5.45
CA VAL A 229 -17.26 2.22 4.31
C VAL A 229 -16.78 3.41 3.45
N GLY A 230 -16.67 3.19 2.15
CA GLY A 230 -16.35 4.24 1.18
C GLY A 230 -17.54 5.12 0.83
N LEU A 231 -17.44 5.81 -0.31
CA LEU A 231 -18.53 6.58 -0.87
C LEU A 231 -19.62 5.65 -1.41
N ARG A 232 -20.88 5.98 -1.21
CA ARG A 232 -22.01 5.23 -1.76
C ARG A 232 -22.02 5.34 -3.29
N GLN A 233 -22.39 4.25 -3.94
CA GLN A 233 -22.44 4.17 -5.40
C GLN A 233 -23.87 4.18 -5.93
N VAL A 234 -24.87 4.12 -5.03
CA VAL A 234 -26.28 4.09 -5.36
C VAL A 234 -27.09 4.82 -4.28
N ASP A 235 -28.13 5.53 -4.69
CA ASP A 235 -29.00 6.28 -3.79
C ASP A 235 -30.29 5.51 -3.47
N GLN A 236 -30.89 5.86 -2.34
CA GLN A 236 -32.22 5.38 -1.94
C GLN A 236 -33.25 5.70 -3.03
N GLY A 237 -34.13 4.75 -3.33
CA GLY A 237 -35.12 4.85 -4.39
C GLY A 237 -34.67 4.32 -5.74
N ASN A 238 -33.37 4.07 -5.95
CA ASN A 238 -32.88 3.47 -7.19
C ASN A 238 -33.19 1.97 -7.25
N TYR A 239 -33.37 1.48 -8.46
CA TYR A 239 -33.48 0.05 -8.72
C TYR A 239 -32.07 -0.55 -8.79
N VAL A 240 -31.80 -1.58 -8.00
CA VAL A 240 -30.55 -2.34 -7.99
C VAL A 240 -30.75 -3.69 -8.64
N SER A 241 -29.81 -4.12 -9.46
CA SER A 241 -29.82 -5.42 -10.14
C SER A 241 -28.87 -6.38 -9.45
N ALA A 242 -29.29 -7.63 -9.32
CA ALA A 242 -28.50 -8.70 -8.70
C ALA A 242 -27.10 -8.80 -9.32
N ALA A 243 -26.10 -8.95 -8.49
CA ALA A 243 -24.67 -9.14 -8.81
C ALA A 243 -23.98 -8.03 -9.63
N SER A 244 -24.73 -7.09 -10.21
CA SER A 244 -24.16 -6.05 -11.08
C SER A 244 -24.00 -4.70 -10.37
N THR A 245 -25.02 -4.25 -9.63
CA THR A 245 -25.01 -2.93 -8.99
C THR A 245 -24.21 -2.99 -7.70
N ALA A 246 -23.11 -2.23 -7.65
CA ALA A 246 -22.34 -2.02 -6.43
C ALA A 246 -23.04 -0.97 -5.56
N ILE A 247 -23.14 -1.23 -4.26
CA ILE A 247 -23.76 -0.34 -3.28
C ILE A 247 -22.71 0.52 -2.63
N VAL A 248 -21.64 -0.13 -2.16
CA VAL A 248 -20.51 0.53 -1.49
C VAL A 248 -19.31 -0.39 -1.48
N VAL A 249 -18.12 0.20 -1.29
CA VAL A 249 -16.88 -0.53 -1.06
C VAL A 249 -16.55 -0.46 0.41
N VAL A 250 -16.29 -1.60 1.05
CA VAL A 250 -15.80 -1.69 2.43
C VAL A 250 -14.33 -2.12 2.39
N THR A 251 -13.48 -1.35 3.05
CA THR A 251 -12.03 -1.55 3.06
C THR A 251 -11.55 -1.79 4.49
N GLN A 252 -10.85 -2.89 4.70
CA GLN A 252 -10.25 -3.22 5.99
C GLN A 252 -9.00 -2.36 6.19
N LEU A 253 -9.00 -1.53 7.24
CA LEU A 253 -7.88 -0.66 7.59
C LEU A 253 -7.06 -1.19 8.77
N HIS A 254 -7.63 -2.10 9.57
CA HIS A 254 -7.03 -2.67 10.77
C HIS A 254 -7.09 -4.21 10.73
N PRO A 255 -5.96 -4.91 10.68
CA PRO A 255 -4.63 -4.43 10.32
C PRO A 255 -4.53 -4.08 8.82
N ILE A 256 -3.48 -3.32 8.45
CA ILE A 256 -3.19 -2.97 7.06
C ILE A 256 -1.84 -3.55 6.64
N SER A 257 -1.63 -3.76 5.35
CA SER A 257 -0.36 -4.25 4.85
C SER A 257 0.37 -3.22 4.00
N VAL A 258 1.68 -3.31 3.96
CA VAL A 258 2.54 -2.62 3.00
C VAL A 258 3.22 -3.66 2.14
N ILE A 259 3.04 -3.54 0.83
CA ILE A 259 3.76 -4.36 -0.14
C ILE A 259 4.91 -3.52 -0.69
N PHE A 260 6.14 -3.98 -0.49
CA PHE A 260 7.35 -3.31 -0.96
C PHE A 260 8.26 -4.28 -1.69
N THR A 261 9.19 -3.76 -2.48
CA THR A 261 10.08 -4.58 -3.31
C THR A 261 11.52 -4.47 -2.81
N LEU A 262 12.24 -5.59 -2.86
CA LEU A 262 13.68 -5.65 -2.61
C LEU A 262 14.39 -6.34 -3.80
N PRO A 263 15.65 -6.00 -4.10
CA PRO A 263 16.47 -6.70 -5.07
C PRO A 263 16.61 -8.20 -4.74
N GLU A 264 16.72 -9.05 -5.75
CA GLU A 264 16.84 -10.49 -5.56
C GLU A 264 18.08 -10.89 -4.76
N ASP A 265 19.17 -10.12 -4.86
CA ASP A 265 20.43 -10.35 -4.12
C ASP A 265 20.22 -10.34 -2.60
N ASP A 266 19.30 -9.51 -2.11
CA ASP A 266 19.02 -9.36 -0.67
C ASP A 266 18.08 -10.45 -0.14
N VAL A 267 17.30 -11.11 -1.02
CA VAL A 267 16.28 -12.09 -0.63
C VAL A 267 16.88 -13.27 0.14
N ALA A 268 18.05 -13.75 -0.29
CA ALA A 268 18.72 -14.86 0.38
C ALA A 268 19.05 -14.55 1.85
N ARG A 269 19.36 -13.27 2.15
CA ARG A 269 19.65 -12.80 3.52
C ARG A 269 18.37 -12.74 4.35
N VAL A 270 17.29 -12.16 3.80
CA VAL A 270 15.97 -12.10 4.45
C VAL A 270 15.46 -13.51 4.74
N MET A 271 15.53 -14.43 3.76
CA MET A 271 15.02 -15.80 3.90
C MET A 271 15.77 -16.61 4.93
N ARG A 272 17.07 -16.37 5.15
CA ARG A 272 17.84 -17.02 6.25
C ARG A 272 17.25 -16.66 7.60
N GLN A 273 16.95 -15.39 7.84
CA GLN A 273 16.39 -14.92 9.10
C GLN A 273 14.94 -15.40 9.32
N VAL A 274 14.13 -15.36 8.26
CA VAL A 274 12.75 -15.89 8.29
C VAL A 274 12.74 -17.38 8.64
N ARG A 275 13.63 -18.18 8.02
CA ARG A 275 13.77 -19.62 8.33
C ARG A 275 14.27 -19.89 9.74
N ALA A 276 15.06 -18.96 10.30
CA ALA A 276 15.48 -19.01 11.71
C ALA A 276 14.37 -18.61 12.69
N GLY A 277 13.18 -18.25 12.20
CA GLY A 277 12.04 -17.86 13.02
C GLY A 277 12.11 -16.42 13.56
N ALA A 278 13.01 -15.60 13.02
CA ALA A 278 13.13 -14.20 13.44
C ALA A 278 11.93 -13.38 12.96
N LYS A 279 11.33 -12.58 13.85
CA LYS A 279 10.35 -11.56 13.50
C LYS A 279 11.10 -10.31 13.06
N LEU A 280 11.11 -10.06 11.76
CA LEU A 280 11.82 -8.93 11.18
C LEU A 280 10.94 -7.67 11.26
N ALA A 281 11.46 -6.63 11.94
CA ALA A 281 10.75 -5.36 12.08
C ALA A 281 10.82 -4.57 10.76
N VAL A 282 9.69 -4.00 10.36
CA VAL A 282 9.55 -3.11 9.22
C VAL A 282 9.05 -1.77 9.71
N ARG A 283 9.76 -0.71 9.37
CA ARG A 283 9.34 0.67 9.64
C ARG A 283 8.88 1.32 8.36
N ALA A 284 7.70 1.90 8.37
CA ALA A 284 7.18 2.68 7.27
C ALA A 284 7.47 4.16 7.49
N TYR A 285 8.04 4.80 6.49
CA TYR A 285 8.34 6.23 6.48
C TYR A 285 7.53 6.92 5.40
N ASP A 286 7.38 8.22 5.53
CA ASP A 286 6.77 9.06 4.51
C ASP A 286 7.59 9.04 3.20
N ARG A 287 7.02 9.62 2.14
CA ARG A 287 7.69 9.69 0.83
C ARG A 287 9.02 10.45 0.88
N GLY A 288 9.15 11.40 1.79
CA GLY A 288 10.36 12.20 2.00
C GLY A 288 11.42 11.49 2.86
N ASP A 289 11.12 10.30 3.38
CA ASP A 289 11.97 9.52 4.32
C ASP A 289 12.33 10.27 5.61
N ALA A 290 11.55 11.30 5.94
CA ALA A 290 11.80 12.17 7.09
C ALA A 290 11.06 11.72 8.36
N HIS A 291 9.81 11.25 8.23
CA HIS A 291 8.97 10.89 9.35
C HIS A 291 8.61 9.41 9.33
N GLN A 292 8.86 8.72 10.44
CA GLN A 292 8.38 7.36 10.64
C GLN A 292 6.88 7.40 10.93
N ILE A 293 6.07 6.79 10.05
CA ILE A 293 4.61 6.72 10.17
C ILE A 293 4.23 5.58 11.11
N ALA A 294 4.74 4.37 10.86
CA ALA A 294 4.32 3.19 11.62
C ALA A 294 5.44 2.15 11.72
N VAL A 295 5.29 1.26 12.71
CA VAL A 295 6.15 0.09 12.89
C VAL A 295 5.30 -1.16 12.76
N GLY A 296 5.77 -2.08 11.94
CA GLY A 296 5.12 -3.36 11.68
C GLY A 296 6.14 -4.49 11.66
N SER A 297 5.71 -5.64 11.16
CA SER A 297 6.56 -6.82 11.01
C SER A 297 6.40 -7.43 9.62
N LEU A 298 7.48 -8.02 9.13
CA LEU A 298 7.44 -8.81 7.90
C LEU A 298 6.53 -10.02 8.11
N ASP A 299 5.55 -10.17 7.22
CA ASP A 299 4.59 -11.27 7.20
C ASP A 299 4.99 -12.34 6.19
N THR A 300 5.16 -11.94 4.95
CA THR A 300 5.36 -12.87 3.83
C THR A 300 6.34 -12.31 2.81
N VAL A 301 7.14 -13.19 2.24
CA VAL A 301 7.97 -12.96 1.06
C VAL A 301 7.31 -13.67 -0.10
N ASP A 302 7.12 -13.00 -1.22
CA ASP A 302 6.53 -13.58 -2.43
C ASP A 302 7.38 -14.78 -2.92
N ASN A 303 6.74 -15.72 -3.57
CA ASN A 303 7.37 -16.93 -4.10
C ASN A 303 7.95 -16.75 -5.51
N GLN A 304 7.82 -15.57 -6.09
CA GLN A 304 8.27 -15.25 -7.45
C GLN A 304 9.12 -13.99 -7.48
N ILE A 305 10.13 -14.02 -8.34
CA ILE A 305 10.94 -12.87 -8.71
C ILE A 305 10.29 -12.22 -9.92
N ASP A 306 10.10 -10.92 -9.90
CA ASP A 306 9.72 -10.16 -11.09
C ASP A 306 10.96 -10.02 -11.97
N THR A 307 10.99 -10.80 -13.05
CA THR A 307 12.14 -10.87 -13.97
C THR A 307 12.35 -9.58 -14.76
N THR A 308 11.34 -8.68 -14.79
CA THR A 308 11.45 -7.39 -15.50
C THR A 308 12.27 -6.39 -14.68
N THR A 309 12.18 -6.48 -13.36
CA THR A 309 12.82 -5.54 -12.43
C THR A 309 13.92 -6.19 -11.59
N GLY A 310 14.04 -7.53 -11.59
CA GLY A 310 14.96 -8.27 -10.73
C GLY A 310 14.64 -8.11 -9.24
N THR A 311 13.37 -7.96 -8.90
CA THR A 311 12.94 -7.71 -7.51
C THR A 311 11.95 -8.75 -7.02
N VAL A 312 11.86 -8.90 -5.70
CA VAL A 312 10.86 -9.72 -5.00
C VAL A 312 9.95 -8.83 -4.18
N LYS A 313 8.66 -9.17 -4.15
CA LYS A 313 7.68 -8.47 -3.32
C LYS A 313 7.66 -9.05 -1.91
N LEU A 314 7.63 -8.16 -0.94
CA LEU A 314 7.49 -8.50 0.48
C LEU A 314 6.24 -7.83 1.02
N ARG A 315 5.54 -8.52 1.92
CA ARG A 315 4.40 -7.97 2.65
C ARG A 315 4.76 -7.81 4.10
N ALA A 316 4.55 -6.63 4.63
CA ALA A 316 4.62 -6.35 6.05
C ALA A 316 3.24 -5.99 6.59
N LEU A 317 2.93 -6.38 7.82
CA LEU A 317 1.69 -6.06 8.51
C LEU A 317 1.91 -4.95 9.54
N PHE A 318 0.97 -4.01 9.59
CA PHE A 318 0.92 -2.88 10.49
C PHE A 318 -0.44 -2.84 11.17
N ASP A 319 -0.47 -2.53 12.44
CA ASP A 319 -1.71 -2.48 13.23
C ASP A 319 -2.62 -1.32 12.81
N ASN A 320 -1.99 -0.19 12.47
CA ASN A 320 -2.62 1.02 11.93
C ASN A 320 -3.75 1.59 12.82
N ALA A 321 -3.59 1.50 14.15
CA ALA A 321 -4.63 1.97 15.08
C ALA A 321 -4.98 3.46 14.91
N ASP A 322 -4.01 4.27 14.50
CA ASP A 322 -4.15 5.71 14.31
C ASP A 322 -4.60 6.11 12.89
N GLU A 323 -4.84 5.12 12.00
CA GLU A 323 -5.22 5.30 10.59
C GLU A 323 -4.26 6.20 9.77
N GLU A 324 -2.99 6.30 10.16
CA GLU A 324 -1.99 7.10 9.45
C GLU A 324 -1.56 6.47 8.11
N LEU A 325 -1.63 5.14 8.01
CA LEU A 325 -1.43 4.42 6.76
C LEU A 325 -2.73 4.37 5.98
N PHE A 326 -2.77 5.07 4.86
CA PHE A 326 -3.95 5.12 4.00
C PHE A 326 -3.80 4.21 2.77
N PRO A 327 -4.86 3.50 2.33
CA PRO A 327 -4.83 2.66 1.14
C PRO A 327 -4.27 3.36 -0.10
N ASN A 328 -3.40 2.67 -0.84
CA ASN A 328 -2.69 3.16 -2.02
C ASN A 328 -1.66 4.29 -1.75
N GLN A 329 -1.37 4.62 -0.50
CA GLN A 329 -0.30 5.54 -0.14
C GLN A 329 1.06 4.91 -0.44
N PHE A 330 1.98 5.70 -0.99
CA PHE A 330 3.38 5.30 -1.14
C PHE A 330 4.16 5.58 0.15
N VAL A 331 4.94 4.61 0.57
CA VAL A 331 5.77 4.67 1.77
C VAL A 331 7.16 4.09 1.50
N ASN A 332 8.17 4.58 2.20
CA ASN A 332 9.48 3.97 2.21
C ASN A 332 9.51 2.92 3.33
N ALA A 333 9.63 1.65 2.96
CA ALA A 333 9.71 0.56 3.91
C ALA A 333 11.17 0.25 4.25
N LYS A 334 11.51 0.27 5.54
CA LYS A 334 12.84 -0.07 6.06
C LYS A 334 12.75 -1.36 6.85
N LEU A 335 13.26 -2.44 6.26
CA LEU A 335 13.30 -3.76 6.84
C LEU A 335 14.62 -3.95 7.60
N THR A 336 14.58 -4.14 8.91
CA THR A 336 15.74 -4.51 9.71
C THR A 336 15.93 -6.02 9.63
N VAL A 337 16.99 -6.45 8.93
CA VAL A 337 17.23 -7.90 8.69
C VAL A 337 18.13 -8.49 9.75
N ASP A 338 19.14 -7.72 10.20
CA ASP A 338 20.17 -8.19 11.15
C ASP A 338 20.69 -7.01 11.98
N THR A 339 21.48 -7.30 12.99
CA THR A 339 22.20 -6.29 13.76
C THR A 339 23.62 -6.80 14.00
N VAL A 340 24.59 -6.11 13.43
CA VAL A 340 26.02 -6.39 13.69
C VAL A 340 26.36 -5.81 15.05
N ARG A 341 26.53 -6.69 16.05
CA ARG A 341 26.78 -6.28 17.43
C ARG A 341 28.25 -6.04 17.70
N GLY A 342 28.54 -5.01 18.51
CA GLY A 342 29.89 -4.72 18.95
C GLY A 342 30.84 -4.38 17.81
N ALA A 343 30.34 -3.83 16.70
CA ALA A 343 31.17 -3.49 15.55
C ALA A 343 31.96 -2.20 15.78
N ALA A 344 33.15 -2.11 15.17
CA ALA A 344 33.91 -0.86 15.09
C ALA A 344 33.21 0.06 14.07
N LEU A 345 32.76 1.23 14.54
CA LEU A 345 32.01 2.20 13.75
C LEU A 345 32.90 3.42 13.44
N VAL A 346 32.91 3.82 12.18
CA VAL A 346 33.63 5.00 11.69
C VAL A 346 32.67 5.88 10.92
N PRO A 347 32.66 7.22 11.15
CA PRO A 347 31.89 8.14 10.32
C PRO A 347 32.27 8.04 8.85
N ASN A 348 31.26 8.05 7.96
CA ASN A 348 31.48 7.91 6.53
C ASN A 348 32.37 8.97 5.93
N SER A 349 32.44 10.17 6.54
CA SER A 349 33.34 11.26 6.15
C SER A 349 34.83 10.92 6.31
N GLY A 350 35.16 9.94 7.15
CA GLY A 350 36.55 9.47 7.33
C GLY A 350 36.94 8.35 6.36
N LEU A 351 36.03 7.85 5.53
CA LEU A 351 36.30 6.78 4.58
C LEU A 351 36.69 7.34 3.22
N LEU A 352 37.87 6.95 2.75
CA LEU A 352 38.42 7.40 1.48
C LEU A 352 38.62 6.22 0.53
N GLN A 353 38.48 6.48 -0.77
CA GLN A 353 38.76 5.50 -1.81
C GLN A 353 39.95 5.94 -2.67
N GLY A 354 40.87 5.02 -2.92
CA GLY A 354 42.06 5.31 -3.70
C GLY A 354 42.77 4.05 -4.20
N THR A 355 44.03 4.16 -4.60
CA THR A 355 44.80 3.03 -5.17
C THR A 355 44.88 1.81 -4.25
N PRO A 356 44.97 1.91 -2.90
CA PRO A 356 44.94 0.74 -2.00
C PRO A 356 43.52 0.21 -1.73
N GLY A 357 42.48 0.72 -2.40
CA GLY A 357 41.08 0.43 -2.12
C GLY A 357 40.49 1.42 -1.12
N THR A 358 39.57 0.94 -0.23
CA THR A 358 39.02 1.77 0.85
C THR A 358 40.06 1.89 1.99
N TYR A 359 40.32 3.11 2.41
CA TYR A 359 41.31 3.40 3.47
C TYR A 359 40.85 4.56 4.35
N VAL A 360 41.51 4.70 5.47
CA VAL A 360 41.37 5.85 6.37
C VAL A 360 42.75 6.43 6.69
N TYR A 361 42.79 7.70 7.07
CA TYR A 361 43.96 8.27 7.72
C TYR A 361 43.87 8.04 9.22
N LEU A 362 44.71 7.16 9.74
CA LEU A 362 44.85 6.89 11.17
C LEU A 362 45.83 7.92 11.78
N LEU A 363 45.45 8.54 12.86
CA LEU A 363 46.34 9.44 13.61
C LEU A 363 47.23 8.62 14.52
N ASP A 364 48.54 8.68 14.26
CA ASP A 364 49.56 8.05 15.07
C ASP A 364 50.20 9.08 16.04
N GLY A 365 49.90 8.87 17.33
CA GLY A 365 50.23 9.89 18.35
C GLY A 365 49.36 11.14 18.17
N ASP A 366 49.97 12.35 18.31
CA ASP A 366 49.23 13.62 18.28
C ASP A 366 49.46 14.45 17.01
N SER A 367 50.31 14.01 16.09
CA SER A 367 50.72 14.86 14.98
C SER A 367 50.97 14.20 13.62
N LYS A 368 50.95 12.88 13.49
CA LYS A 368 51.20 12.19 12.20
C LYS A 368 50.04 11.33 11.79
N VAL A 369 49.77 11.33 10.47
CA VAL A 369 48.72 10.46 9.89
C VAL A 369 49.35 9.34 9.07
N THR A 370 48.81 8.14 9.19
CA THR A 370 49.24 6.96 8.43
C THR A 370 48.03 6.41 7.63
N VAL A 371 48.27 6.09 6.36
CA VAL A 371 47.26 5.45 5.50
C VAL A 371 47.06 4.02 5.96
N ARG A 372 45.82 3.71 6.40
CA ARG A 372 45.45 2.36 6.84
C ARG A 372 44.39 1.82 5.92
N PRO A 373 44.68 0.78 5.09
CA PRO A 373 43.66 0.07 4.32
C PRO A 373 42.70 -0.65 5.26
N ILE A 374 41.40 -0.56 4.96
CA ILE A 374 40.34 -1.18 5.73
C ILE A 374 39.40 -2.00 4.84
N LYS A 375 38.66 -2.93 5.46
CA LYS A 375 37.51 -3.56 4.85
C LYS A 375 36.26 -2.91 5.42
N ALA A 376 35.61 -2.09 4.61
CA ALA A 376 34.31 -1.50 4.95
C ALA A 376 33.23 -2.58 4.85
N GLY A 377 32.30 -2.56 5.80
CA GLY A 377 31.13 -3.42 5.86
C GLY A 377 29.84 -2.62 5.61
N GLU A 378 28.80 -2.91 6.40
CA GLU A 378 27.50 -2.26 6.33
C GLU A 378 27.56 -0.79 6.78
N THR A 379 26.66 0.03 6.22
CA THR A 379 26.56 1.45 6.56
C THR A 379 25.11 1.81 6.90
N ASP A 380 24.93 2.74 7.85
CA ASP A 380 23.64 3.36 8.16
C ASP A 380 23.44 4.74 7.50
N GLY A 381 24.35 5.13 6.62
CA GLY A 381 24.36 6.45 5.98
C GLY A 381 25.21 7.49 6.74
N THR A 382 25.38 7.36 8.04
CA THR A 382 26.22 8.23 8.89
C THR A 382 27.53 7.56 9.26
N ASN A 383 27.46 6.29 9.68
CA ASN A 383 28.58 5.47 10.08
C ASN A 383 28.69 4.22 9.23
N THR A 384 29.91 3.71 9.09
CA THR A 384 30.17 2.42 8.43
C THR A 384 30.89 1.49 9.42
N VAL A 385 30.44 0.22 9.39
CA VAL A 385 31.14 -0.86 10.12
C VAL A 385 32.47 -1.13 9.45
N VAL A 386 33.54 -1.23 10.23
CA VAL A 386 34.83 -1.68 9.75
C VAL A 386 35.05 -3.14 10.16
N ALA A 387 35.03 -4.02 9.16
CA ALA A 387 35.19 -5.45 9.38
C ALA A 387 36.64 -5.82 9.77
N SER A 388 37.62 -5.09 9.26
CA SER A 388 39.04 -5.27 9.62
C SER A 388 39.87 -4.04 9.29
N GLY A 389 40.97 -3.81 10.05
CA GLY A 389 41.93 -2.73 9.81
C GLY A 389 41.97 -1.68 10.90
N LEU A 390 40.95 -1.53 11.73
CA LEU A 390 40.86 -0.60 12.85
C LEU A 390 40.48 -1.29 14.15
N LYS A 391 40.82 -0.67 15.26
CA LYS A 391 40.45 -1.07 16.60
C LYS A 391 39.58 0.02 17.24
N PRO A 392 38.66 -0.34 18.15
CA PRO A 392 37.97 0.63 18.97
C PRO A 392 38.96 1.53 19.73
N GLY A 393 38.72 2.83 19.70
CA GLY A 393 39.61 3.82 20.29
C GLY A 393 40.62 4.43 19.32
N ASP A 394 40.82 3.89 18.12
CA ASP A 394 41.62 4.50 17.06
C ASP A 394 41.07 5.87 16.68
N ARG A 395 41.95 6.85 16.40
CA ARG A 395 41.54 8.18 15.95
C ARG A 395 41.71 8.29 14.44
N VAL A 396 40.63 8.57 13.72
CA VAL A 396 40.61 8.70 12.25
C VAL A 396 40.32 10.13 11.84
N VAL A 397 40.92 10.57 10.75
CA VAL A 397 40.65 11.89 10.17
C VAL A 397 39.34 11.87 9.42
N VAL A 398 38.44 12.81 9.70
CA VAL A 398 37.11 12.93 9.08
C VAL A 398 36.94 14.23 8.28
N ASP A 399 37.85 15.19 8.44
CA ASP A 399 37.80 16.44 7.71
C ASP A 399 39.26 16.90 7.39
N GLY A 400 39.43 17.65 6.30
CA GLY A 400 40.74 18.13 5.86
C GLY A 400 41.59 17.07 5.14
N THR A 401 40.96 16.04 4.54
CA THR A 401 41.68 14.90 3.92
C THR A 401 42.27 15.20 2.55
N ASP A 402 41.86 16.26 1.84
CA ASP A 402 42.09 16.51 0.40
C ASP A 402 43.58 16.66 0.02
N ARG A 403 44.43 17.04 0.95
CA ARG A 403 45.86 17.29 0.73
C ARG A 403 46.80 16.43 1.58
N LEU A 404 46.20 15.49 2.33
CA LEU A 404 46.98 14.62 3.20
C LEU A 404 47.75 13.57 2.40
N LYS A 405 48.96 13.32 2.84
CA LYS A 405 49.83 12.23 2.36
C LYS A 405 50.18 11.33 3.54
N ASP A 406 50.57 10.11 3.21
CA ASP A 406 51.07 9.18 4.22
C ASP A 406 52.28 9.77 4.95
N GLY A 407 52.26 9.73 6.28
CA GLY A 407 53.30 10.32 7.13
C GLY A 407 53.23 11.83 7.32
N ALA A 408 52.25 12.55 6.79
CA ALA A 408 52.12 14.00 6.93
C ALA A 408 51.87 14.40 8.39
N GLU A 409 52.47 15.55 8.79
CA GLU A 409 52.21 16.18 10.08
C GLU A 409 50.90 16.98 10.02
N VAL A 410 50.04 16.77 11.01
CA VAL A 410 48.72 17.41 11.09
C VAL A 410 48.54 18.16 12.40
N ARG A 411 47.73 19.18 12.39
CA ARG A 411 47.26 19.87 13.57
C ARG A 411 45.81 19.58 13.81
N ILE A 412 45.48 19.01 14.95
CA ILE A 412 44.13 18.71 15.33
C ILE A 412 43.37 20.02 15.57
N THR A 413 42.24 20.21 14.87
CA THR A 413 41.29 21.27 15.18
C THR A 413 40.20 20.65 16.04
N ASP A 414 40.10 21.06 17.30
CA ASP A 414 38.94 20.75 18.14
C ASP A 414 37.73 21.50 17.60
N GLY A 415 37.01 20.84 16.71
CA GLY A 415 35.85 21.47 16.06
C GLY A 415 35.08 20.53 15.17
N ALA A 416 34.47 19.50 15.73
CA ALA A 416 33.19 18.90 15.27
C ALA A 416 32.80 17.80 16.25
N GLN A 417 32.24 18.19 17.36
CA GLN A 417 31.41 17.28 18.14
C GLN A 417 30.14 17.03 17.30
N PRO A 418 29.78 15.78 16.95
CA PRO A 418 28.54 15.54 16.26
C PRO A 418 27.39 15.98 17.16
N ALA A 419 26.53 16.86 16.64
CA ALA A 419 25.30 17.26 17.26
C ALA A 419 24.40 16.02 17.36
N GLY A 420 24.32 15.42 18.55
CA GLY A 420 23.48 14.24 18.75
C GLY A 420 23.60 13.59 20.12
N ALA A 421 23.48 14.37 21.19
CA ALA A 421 23.07 13.84 22.51
C ALA A 421 22.67 15.01 23.42
N SER A 422 21.46 15.52 23.26
CA SER A 422 20.85 16.39 24.25
C SER A 422 19.51 15.79 24.63
N GLY A 423 19.44 15.34 25.86
CA GLY A 423 18.17 14.84 26.42
C GLY A 423 18.34 14.16 27.76
N ALA A 424 18.92 14.85 28.74
CA ALA A 424 18.66 14.50 30.13
C ALA A 424 18.49 15.81 30.90
N VAL A 425 17.25 16.16 31.11
CA VAL A 425 16.83 17.22 32.01
C VAL A 425 16.81 16.63 33.40
N THR A 426 17.73 17.03 34.24
CA THR A 426 17.60 16.94 35.70
C THR A 426 17.25 18.32 36.23
N GLY A 427 16.08 18.40 36.82
CA GLY A 427 15.65 19.58 37.57
C GLY A 427 16.39 19.73 38.88
N ALA A 428 16.58 20.96 39.29
CA ALA A 428 16.73 21.35 40.69
C ALA A 428 16.39 22.83 40.82
N ASP A 429 15.54 23.05 41.80
CA ASP A 429 15.06 24.29 42.43
C ASP A 429 16.05 25.45 42.46
N ASP A 430 15.56 26.67 42.25
CA ASP A 430 15.59 27.68 43.31
C ASP A 430 14.68 28.89 42.96
N LYS A 431 13.89 29.33 43.93
CA LYS A 431 13.15 30.58 44.08
C LYS A 431 13.98 31.46 45.03
N PRO A 432 13.83 32.81 45.23
CA PRO A 432 12.61 33.64 45.06
C PRO A 432 12.85 35.13 44.68
N GLY A 433 11.78 35.85 44.44
CA GLY A 433 11.63 37.21 44.94
C GLY A 433 11.46 38.34 43.95
N GLY A 434 10.31 39.02 43.98
CA GLY A 434 10.19 40.41 43.52
C GLY A 434 8.85 40.77 42.87
N LYS A 435 7.85 41.15 43.66
CA LYS A 435 6.65 41.94 43.34
C LYS A 435 6.93 43.41 43.71
N PRO A 436 6.13 44.45 43.41
CA PRO A 436 4.96 44.66 42.55
C PRO A 436 4.92 46.04 41.84
N ALA A 437 3.89 46.30 41.02
CA ALA A 437 3.11 47.55 40.93
C ALA A 437 2.16 47.47 39.71
N ALA A 438 0.92 47.42 39.90
CA ALA A 438 -0.17 48.39 40.03
C ALA A 438 -0.64 49.00 38.70
N GLY A 439 -1.75 48.66 38.28
CA GLY A 439 -2.97 48.89 37.60
C GLY A 439 -3.20 50.34 37.00
N PRO A 440 -4.43 50.79 36.60
CA PRO A 440 -5.69 50.10 36.37
C PRO A 440 -6.44 50.56 35.06
N GLY A 441 -7.62 49.96 34.80
CA GLY A 441 -8.74 50.56 34.05
C GLY A 441 -8.90 50.00 32.65
N GLY A 442 -10.04 49.55 32.26
CA GLY A 442 -11.35 49.96 32.25
C GLY A 442 -12.24 49.00 31.46
N ALA A 443 -13.44 48.86 31.90
CA ALA A 443 -14.55 48.05 31.43
C ALA A 443 -15.17 48.52 30.10
N ALA A 444 -15.81 47.54 29.39
CA ALA A 444 -17.10 47.66 28.68
C ALA A 444 -17.24 46.38 27.84
N GLU A 445 -17.99 45.35 28.14
CA GLU A 445 -19.43 45.18 28.07
C GLU A 445 -20.05 45.73 26.78
N THR A 446 -20.40 44.82 25.83
CA THR A 446 -21.64 44.92 25.04
C THR A 446 -21.98 43.58 24.40
N ALA A 447 -23.21 43.15 24.70
CA ALA A 447 -23.90 42.00 24.15
C ALA A 447 -24.50 42.29 22.73
N PRO A 448 -25.08 41.27 22.03
CA PRO A 448 -25.41 41.31 20.61
C PRO A 448 -26.80 41.89 20.34
N PRO A 449 -27.12 42.36 19.12
CA PRO A 449 -28.50 42.66 18.76
C PRO A 449 -29.16 41.56 17.91
N ALA A 450 -30.45 41.45 18.19
CA ALA A 450 -31.45 40.56 17.65
C ALA A 450 -31.83 40.90 16.19
N ALA A 451 -32.51 39.90 15.58
CA ALA A 451 -33.16 39.93 14.25
C ALA A 451 -34.29 40.96 14.15
N PRO A 452 -34.75 41.28 12.96
CA PRO A 452 -36.15 41.64 12.79
C PRO A 452 -36.93 40.71 11.84
N GLU A 453 -38.10 40.39 12.34
CA GLU A 453 -39.23 39.82 11.64
C GLU A 453 -39.79 40.71 10.51
N GLY A 454 -40.40 40.04 9.57
CA GLY A 454 -41.66 40.54 9.03
C GLY A 454 -41.70 40.96 7.55
N ARG A 455 -42.34 40.15 6.69
CA ARG A 455 -43.64 40.51 6.09
C ARG A 455 -44.11 39.47 5.07
N ARG A 456 -45.30 38.94 5.40
CA ARG A 456 -46.22 38.28 4.46
C ARG A 456 -46.50 39.08 3.19
N ARG A 457 -46.59 38.46 2.05
CA ARG A 457 -47.61 38.72 1.04
C ARG A 457 -47.99 37.50 0.22
N ARG A 458 -49.23 37.20 0.33
CA ARG A 458 -50.16 36.30 -0.36
C ARG A 458 -50.36 36.76 -1.83
N ARG A 459 -50.45 35.81 -2.78
CA ARG A 459 -51.41 35.77 -3.89
C ARG A 459 -51.11 34.50 -4.72
N GLN A 460 -52.00 33.54 -4.67
CA GLN A 460 -53.15 33.28 -5.56
C GLN A 460 -52.74 32.76 -6.94
N GLN A 461 -53.22 31.55 -7.07
CA GLN A 461 -53.48 30.65 -8.21
C GLN A 461 -54.08 31.39 -9.45
N PRO A 462 -54.20 30.74 -10.64
CA PRO A 462 -54.84 29.45 -10.78
C PRO A 462 -53.96 28.25 -11.14
#